data_c1438cd9e0cb55138cc89d1b52b6fa26
#
_entry.id   c1438cd9e0cb55138cc89d1b52b6fa26
#
_cell.length_a   1.000
_cell.length_b   1.000
_cell.length_c   1.000
_cell.angle_alpha   90.00
_cell.angle_beta   90.00
_cell.angle_gamma   90.00
#
_symmetry.space_group_name_H-M   'P 1'
#
loop_
_entity.id
_entity.type
_entity.pdbx_description
1 polymer ?
#
loop_
_entity_poly.entity_id
_entity_poly.type
_entity_poly.pdbx_seq_one_letter_code
_entity_poly.pdbx_strand_id
1 'polypeptide(L)'
;NYVFYGSSEVLRGLRHYPYVQLLFIIVLTLLGFLMFRQARLAEQNRVWVGLAKETAHQLGTPISSLMGWAQYLQEENTNPELAESLALDVERLQRVAQRFSKIGAKPQLEDTDLQGTLEQSIAYISPRIPHRVMLSFVAPSFSMAVPHNSILIQWVIENLVRNSVDAIGRRGSINVELHYTPNLAIVDCTDTGKGMGKRTRRMVFNPGYSTK
;
A
#
# COMPACT_ATOMS: atom_id res chain seq x y z
N ASN A 1 -40.08 65.02 -35.73
CA ASN A 1 -39.21 63.91 -36.05
C ASN A 1 -38.80 63.27 -34.72
N TYR A 2 -39.28 62.06 -34.41
CA TYR A 2 -38.89 61.27 -33.24
C TYR A 2 -37.90 60.21 -33.71
N VAL A 3 -36.70 60.16 -33.04
CA VAL A 3 -35.70 59.13 -33.28
C VAL A 3 -35.87 58.05 -32.22
N PHE A 4 -36.25 56.87 -32.64
CA PHE A 4 -36.37 55.70 -31.74
C PHE A 4 -35.01 55.03 -31.61
N TYR A 5 -34.43 55.02 -30.42
CA TYR A 5 -33.24 54.26 -30.11
C TYR A 5 -33.67 52.87 -29.59
N GLY A 6 -33.52 51.87 -30.44
CA GLY A 6 -33.60 50.47 -30.02
C GLY A 6 -32.27 49.99 -29.52
N SER A 7 -32.23 49.20 -28.41
CA SER A 7 -31.01 48.56 -27.97
C SER A 7 -30.55 47.57 -29.03
N SER A 8 -29.36 47.82 -29.61
CA SER A 8 -28.72 46.93 -30.58
C SER A 8 -28.59 45.51 -30.02
N GLU A 9 -28.81 44.47 -30.81
CA GLU A 9 -28.59 43.07 -30.43
C GLU A 9 -27.16 42.82 -29.98
N VAL A 10 -26.20 43.56 -30.51
CA VAL A 10 -24.78 43.55 -30.12
C VAL A 10 -24.62 44.00 -28.66
N LEU A 11 -25.36 45.04 -28.23
CA LEU A 11 -25.28 45.49 -26.81
C LEU A 11 -25.89 44.49 -25.86
N ARG A 12 -26.88 43.69 -26.24
CA ARG A 12 -27.41 42.59 -25.41
C ARG A 12 -26.38 41.44 -25.28
N GLY A 13 -25.67 41.11 -26.36
CA GLY A 13 -24.60 40.10 -26.32
C GLY A 13 -23.43 40.53 -25.43
N LEU A 14 -23.03 41.80 -25.49
CA LEU A 14 -21.96 42.35 -24.67
C LEU A 14 -22.27 42.32 -23.17
N ARG A 15 -23.54 42.32 -22.77
CA ARG A 15 -23.93 42.23 -21.37
C ARG A 15 -23.56 40.87 -20.72
N HIS A 16 -23.51 39.80 -21.47
CA HIS A 16 -23.17 38.47 -20.98
C HIS A 16 -21.67 38.17 -21.06
N TYR A 17 -20.92 38.96 -21.85
CA TYR A 17 -19.49 38.76 -22.06
C TYR A 17 -18.65 38.69 -20.75
N PRO A 18 -18.83 39.61 -19.78
CA PRO A 18 -18.07 39.56 -18.53
C PRO A 18 -18.33 38.30 -17.69
N TYR A 19 -19.54 37.75 -17.74
CA TYR A 19 -19.87 36.51 -17.05
C TYR A 19 -19.19 35.29 -17.69
N VAL A 20 -19.16 35.24 -19.00
CA VAL A 20 -18.48 34.19 -19.77
C VAL A 20 -16.98 34.27 -19.51
N GLN A 21 -16.41 35.48 -19.53
CA GLN A 21 -15.00 35.69 -19.22
C GLN A 21 -14.65 35.30 -17.78
N LEU A 22 -15.49 35.67 -16.81
CA LEU A 22 -15.31 35.29 -15.41
C LEU A 22 -15.34 33.78 -15.24
N LEU A 23 -16.33 33.09 -15.85
CA LEU A 23 -16.44 31.66 -15.83
C LEU A 23 -15.18 30.99 -16.42
N PHE A 24 -14.69 31.50 -17.55
CA PHE A 24 -13.49 30.98 -18.19
C PHE A 24 -12.25 31.12 -17.29
N ILE A 25 -12.07 32.28 -16.63
CA ILE A 25 -10.98 32.51 -15.68
C ILE A 25 -11.09 31.53 -14.49
N ILE A 26 -12.29 31.33 -13.93
CA ILE A 26 -12.52 30.41 -12.83
C ILE A 26 -12.14 28.97 -13.25
N VAL A 27 -12.57 28.54 -14.42
CA VAL A 27 -12.27 27.19 -14.94
C VAL A 27 -10.76 27.02 -15.15
N LEU A 28 -10.10 28.00 -15.77
CA LEU A 28 -8.64 27.94 -15.97
C LEU A 28 -7.87 27.91 -14.65
N THR A 29 -8.29 28.72 -13.68
CA THR A 29 -7.66 28.76 -12.37
C THR A 29 -7.84 27.43 -11.64
N LEU A 30 -9.05 26.86 -11.70
CA LEU A 30 -9.34 25.54 -11.11
C LEU A 30 -8.51 24.44 -11.76
N LEU A 31 -8.43 24.41 -13.09
CA LEU A 31 -7.61 23.45 -13.82
C LEU A 31 -6.13 23.59 -13.45
N GLY A 32 -5.61 24.82 -13.43
CA GLY A 32 -4.23 25.12 -13.01
C GLY A 32 -3.95 24.65 -11.59
N PHE A 33 -4.88 24.90 -10.67
CA PHE A 33 -4.76 24.44 -9.28
C PHE A 33 -4.76 22.90 -9.16
N LEU A 34 -5.65 22.21 -9.90
CA LEU A 34 -5.70 20.75 -9.91
C LEU A 34 -4.41 20.15 -10.50
N MET A 35 -3.92 20.71 -11.61
CA MET A 35 -2.65 20.28 -12.22
C MET A 35 -1.46 20.50 -11.28
N PHE A 36 -1.39 21.66 -10.64
CA PHE A 36 -0.33 21.97 -9.67
C PHE A 36 -0.37 21.02 -8.47
N ARG A 37 -1.57 20.72 -7.95
CA ARG A 37 -1.76 19.76 -6.86
C ARG A 37 -1.30 18.36 -7.26
N GLN A 38 -1.66 17.90 -8.46
CA GLN A 38 -1.22 16.60 -8.96
C GLN A 38 0.31 16.55 -9.16
N ALA A 39 0.89 17.60 -9.73
CA ALA A 39 2.33 17.69 -9.91
C ALA A 39 3.09 17.63 -8.57
N ARG A 40 2.61 18.36 -7.54
CA ARG A 40 3.20 18.28 -6.19
C ARG A 40 3.12 16.90 -5.56
N LEU A 41 1.97 16.23 -5.68
CA LEU A 41 1.82 14.86 -5.16
C LEU A 41 2.73 13.87 -5.89
N ALA A 42 2.85 14.00 -7.21
CA ALA A 42 3.76 13.19 -8.01
C ALA A 42 5.23 13.40 -7.62
N GLU A 43 5.64 14.66 -7.40
CA GLU A 43 7.00 15.02 -6.96
C GLU A 43 7.32 14.44 -5.58
N GLN A 44 6.42 14.61 -4.60
CA GLN A 44 6.58 14.01 -3.28
C GLN A 44 6.73 12.50 -3.35
N ASN A 45 5.87 11.82 -4.12
CA ASN A 45 5.96 10.39 -4.32
C ASN A 45 7.30 9.97 -4.95
N ARG A 46 7.79 10.72 -5.93
CA ARG A 46 9.07 10.46 -6.59
C ARG A 46 10.26 10.54 -5.64
N VAL A 47 10.27 11.56 -4.77
CA VAL A 47 11.32 11.72 -3.73
C VAL A 47 11.28 10.55 -2.76
N TRP A 48 10.10 10.16 -2.27
CA TRP A 48 9.94 9.01 -1.37
C TRP A 48 10.41 7.70 -2.00
N VAL A 49 10.07 7.48 -3.26
CA VAL A 49 10.52 6.30 -4.03
C VAL A 49 12.04 6.28 -4.17
N GLY A 50 12.65 7.42 -4.49
CA GLY A 50 14.11 7.56 -4.61
C GLY A 50 14.81 7.25 -3.29
N LEU A 51 14.34 7.85 -2.18
CA LEU A 51 14.90 7.61 -0.85
C LEU A 51 14.74 6.15 -0.42
N ALA A 52 13.57 5.56 -0.63
CA ALA A 52 13.33 4.16 -0.27
C ALA A 52 14.27 3.21 -1.01
N LYS A 53 14.45 3.40 -2.31
CA LYS A 53 15.34 2.59 -3.14
C LYS A 53 16.80 2.75 -2.72
N GLU A 54 17.23 3.97 -2.48
CA GLU A 54 18.61 4.26 -2.02
C GLU A 54 18.87 3.66 -0.64
N THR A 55 17.94 3.84 0.30
CA THR A 55 18.05 3.24 1.64
C THR A 55 18.12 1.72 1.56
N ALA A 56 17.30 1.09 0.72
CA ALA A 56 17.35 -0.36 0.53
C ALA A 56 18.71 -0.84 -0.01
N HIS A 57 19.27 -0.10 -0.96
CA HIS A 57 20.58 -0.42 -1.54
C HIS A 57 21.69 -0.27 -0.51
N GLN A 58 21.69 0.81 0.27
CA GLN A 58 22.68 1.05 1.33
C GLN A 58 22.56 0.07 2.51
N LEU A 59 21.34 -0.42 2.80
CA LEU A 59 21.13 -1.46 3.81
C LEU A 59 21.59 -2.85 3.33
N GLY A 60 21.55 -3.11 2.04
CA GLY A 60 21.92 -4.41 1.48
C GLY A 60 23.34 -4.85 1.83
N THR A 61 24.30 -3.94 1.78
CA THR A 61 25.71 -4.21 2.08
C THR A 61 25.95 -4.65 3.53
N PRO A 62 25.52 -3.90 4.57
CA PRO A 62 25.72 -4.32 5.96
C PRO A 62 24.92 -5.60 6.31
N ILE A 63 23.75 -5.78 5.71
CA ILE A 63 22.95 -7.01 5.89
C ILE A 63 23.71 -8.22 5.35
N SER A 64 24.30 -8.12 4.18
CA SER A 64 25.11 -9.21 3.59
C SER A 64 26.34 -9.54 4.46
N SER A 65 26.97 -8.54 5.04
CA SER A 65 28.08 -8.74 5.99
C SER A 65 27.62 -9.46 7.25
N LEU A 66 26.49 -9.06 7.84
CA LEU A 66 25.91 -9.71 9.01
C LEU A 66 25.49 -11.15 8.72
N MET A 67 24.97 -11.45 7.52
CA MET A 67 24.69 -12.82 7.09
C MET A 67 25.96 -13.67 7.08
N GLY A 68 27.06 -13.14 6.54
CA GLY A 68 28.36 -13.82 6.56
C GLY A 68 28.83 -14.12 7.98
N TRP A 69 28.69 -13.16 8.91
CA TRP A 69 29.04 -13.40 10.31
C TRP A 69 28.14 -14.43 10.99
N ALA A 70 26.83 -14.40 10.73
CA ALA A 70 25.89 -15.39 11.25
C ALA A 70 26.28 -16.82 10.80
N GLN A 71 26.58 -16.96 9.49
CA GLN A 71 27.03 -18.23 8.92
C GLN A 71 28.37 -18.71 9.54
N TYR A 72 29.34 -17.80 9.68
CA TYR A 72 30.62 -18.13 10.31
C TYR A 72 30.43 -18.63 11.74
N LEU A 73 29.60 -17.98 12.54
CA LEU A 73 29.31 -18.42 13.92
C LEU A 73 28.58 -19.76 13.98
N GLN A 74 27.75 -20.09 12.99
CA GLN A 74 27.14 -21.41 12.87
C GLN A 74 28.16 -22.50 12.57
N GLU A 75 29.10 -22.24 11.65
CA GLU A 75 30.15 -23.18 11.28
C GLU A 75 31.15 -23.45 12.42
N GLU A 76 31.53 -22.42 13.16
CA GLU A 76 32.42 -22.51 14.33
C GLU A 76 31.77 -23.19 15.54
N ASN A 77 30.46 -23.37 15.54
CA ASN A 77 29.66 -23.99 16.61
C ASN A 77 29.94 -23.42 18.03
N THR A 78 30.43 -22.19 18.09
CA THR A 78 30.85 -21.55 19.35
C THR A 78 29.64 -21.19 20.23
N ASN A 79 28.49 -20.84 19.62
CA ASN A 79 27.21 -20.58 20.30
C ASN A 79 26.06 -20.73 19.30
N PRO A 80 25.53 -21.94 19.14
CA PRO A 80 24.51 -22.21 18.11
C PRO A 80 23.21 -21.44 18.32
N GLU A 81 22.79 -21.20 19.56
CA GLU A 81 21.56 -20.42 19.85
C GLU A 81 21.72 -18.96 19.43
N LEU A 82 22.88 -18.36 19.68
CA LEU A 82 23.18 -16.99 19.28
C LEU A 82 23.27 -16.87 17.76
N ALA A 83 23.93 -17.83 17.12
CA ALA A 83 24.07 -17.87 15.66
C ALA A 83 22.70 -17.97 14.96
N GLU A 84 21.82 -18.84 15.45
CA GLU A 84 20.46 -19.00 14.94
C GLU A 84 19.62 -17.72 15.14
N SER A 85 19.67 -17.12 16.33
CA SER A 85 18.97 -15.87 16.62
C SER A 85 19.44 -14.73 15.71
N LEU A 86 20.77 -14.61 15.51
CA LEU A 86 21.37 -13.61 14.63
C LEU A 86 20.93 -13.82 13.16
N ALA A 87 20.95 -15.05 12.68
CA ALA A 87 20.52 -15.39 11.33
C ALA A 87 19.06 -15.00 11.09
N LEU A 88 18.18 -15.27 12.05
CA LEU A 88 16.76 -14.88 11.98
C LEU A 88 16.58 -13.36 11.92
N ASP A 89 17.32 -12.61 12.71
CA ASP A 89 17.21 -11.15 12.71
C ASP A 89 17.78 -10.52 11.43
N VAL A 90 18.88 -11.06 10.91
CA VAL A 90 19.46 -10.64 9.62
C VAL A 90 18.48 -10.95 8.47
N GLU A 91 17.84 -12.11 8.48
CA GLU A 91 16.82 -12.46 7.49
C GLU A 91 15.62 -11.50 7.55
N ARG A 92 15.23 -11.06 8.77
CA ARG A 92 14.18 -10.02 8.92
C ARG A 92 14.60 -8.69 8.31
N LEU A 93 15.83 -8.24 8.58
CA LEU A 93 16.38 -7.01 8.00
C LEU A 93 16.44 -7.08 6.47
N GLN A 94 16.90 -8.20 5.92
CA GLN A 94 16.96 -8.43 4.49
C GLN A 94 15.57 -8.31 3.83
N ARG A 95 14.55 -8.91 4.45
CA ARG A 95 13.15 -8.76 3.97
C ARG A 95 12.68 -7.32 3.98
N VAL A 96 13.02 -6.56 5.02
CA VAL A 96 12.69 -5.13 5.09
C VAL A 96 13.37 -4.37 3.96
N ALA A 97 14.68 -4.57 3.76
CA ALA A 97 15.43 -3.91 2.68
C ALA A 97 14.87 -4.26 1.29
N GLN A 98 14.53 -5.53 1.04
CA GLN A 98 13.90 -5.96 -0.21
C GLN A 98 12.55 -5.30 -0.46
N ARG A 99 11.74 -5.09 0.58
CA ARG A 99 10.46 -4.37 0.48
C ARG A 99 10.69 -2.91 0.09
N PHE A 100 11.66 -2.24 0.70
CA PHE A 100 12.00 -0.86 0.36
C PHE A 100 12.48 -0.74 -1.09
N SER A 101 13.25 -1.68 -1.60
CA SER A 101 13.74 -1.68 -2.98
C SER A 101 12.61 -1.80 -4.02
N LYS A 102 11.46 -2.36 -3.64
CA LYS A 102 10.29 -2.51 -4.52
C LYS A 102 9.36 -1.30 -4.53
N ILE A 103 9.55 -0.34 -3.61
CA ILE A 103 8.73 0.88 -3.56
C ILE A 103 8.96 1.68 -4.85
N GLY A 104 7.87 1.99 -5.55
CA GLY A 104 7.87 2.77 -6.80
C GLY A 104 8.36 2.05 -8.06
N ALA A 105 8.82 0.82 -7.97
CA ALA A 105 9.06 -0.01 -9.15
C ALA A 105 7.73 -0.53 -9.70
N LYS A 106 7.62 -0.64 -11.02
CA LYS A 106 6.49 -1.37 -11.61
C LYS A 106 6.60 -2.83 -11.16
N PRO A 107 5.57 -3.38 -10.49
CA PRO A 107 5.59 -4.78 -10.09
C PRO A 107 5.62 -5.66 -11.34
N GLN A 108 6.53 -6.62 -11.37
CA GLN A 108 6.44 -7.70 -12.34
C GLN A 108 5.32 -8.62 -11.87
N LEU A 109 4.31 -8.78 -12.72
CA LEU A 109 3.18 -9.66 -12.47
C LEU A 109 3.46 -10.99 -13.18
N GLU A 110 3.25 -12.07 -12.47
CA GLU A 110 3.40 -13.43 -12.97
C GLU A 110 2.08 -14.17 -12.75
N ASP A 111 1.65 -14.95 -13.72
CA ASP A 111 0.48 -15.81 -13.60
C ASP A 111 0.81 -16.98 -12.67
N THR A 112 0.55 -16.78 -11.38
CA THR A 112 0.85 -17.76 -10.34
C THR A 112 -0.38 -18.06 -9.49
N ASP A 113 -0.30 -19.15 -8.73
CA ASP A 113 -1.34 -19.56 -7.79
C ASP A 113 -1.47 -18.55 -6.64
N LEU A 114 -2.56 -17.76 -6.66
CA LEU A 114 -2.84 -16.79 -5.60
C LEU A 114 -3.18 -17.48 -4.28
N GLN A 115 -3.88 -18.60 -4.31
CA GLN A 115 -4.23 -19.36 -3.09
C GLN A 115 -2.96 -19.84 -2.39
N GLY A 116 -2.02 -20.47 -3.13
CA GLY A 116 -0.75 -20.91 -2.57
C GLY A 116 0.08 -19.74 -2.01
N THR A 117 0.05 -18.57 -2.65
CA THR A 117 0.70 -17.35 -2.14
C THR A 117 0.10 -16.91 -0.80
N LEU A 118 -1.23 -16.96 -0.66
CA LEU A 118 -1.93 -16.61 0.58
C LEU A 118 -1.68 -17.64 1.68
N GLU A 119 -1.75 -18.94 1.37
CA GLU A 119 -1.44 -20.02 2.32
C GLU A 119 -0.05 -19.89 2.91
N GLN A 120 0.96 -19.64 2.08
CA GLN A 120 2.33 -19.38 2.53
C GLN A 120 2.41 -18.14 3.43
N SER A 121 1.67 -17.07 3.09
CA SER A 121 1.63 -15.85 3.90
C SER A 121 1.03 -16.12 5.29
N ILE A 122 -0.09 -16.83 5.33
CA ILE A 122 -0.78 -17.19 6.58
C ILE A 122 0.08 -18.13 7.44
N ALA A 123 0.68 -19.15 6.85
CA ALA A 123 1.60 -20.05 7.55
C ALA A 123 2.79 -19.31 8.16
N TYR A 124 3.34 -18.33 7.43
CA TYR A 124 4.43 -17.50 7.92
C TYR A 124 4.03 -16.59 9.08
N ILE A 125 2.85 -16.00 9.03
CA ILE A 125 2.37 -15.01 10.01
C ILE A 125 1.82 -15.70 11.27
N SER A 126 1.14 -16.83 11.13
CA SER A 126 0.43 -17.52 12.21
C SER A 126 1.26 -17.73 13.49
N PRO A 127 2.51 -18.21 13.46
CA PRO A 127 3.33 -18.37 14.66
C PRO A 127 3.72 -17.05 15.35
N ARG A 128 3.54 -15.92 14.66
CA ARG A 128 3.95 -14.57 15.10
C ARG A 128 2.80 -13.77 15.67
N ILE A 129 1.60 -14.31 15.64
CA ILE A 129 0.40 -13.69 16.19
C ILE A 129 0.27 -14.06 17.65
N PRO A 130 -0.08 -13.11 18.54
CA PRO A 130 -0.36 -13.43 19.94
C PRO A 130 -1.46 -14.48 20.07
N HIS A 131 -1.33 -15.46 20.96
CA HIS A 131 -2.31 -16.54 21.20
C HIS A 131 -3.72 -16.05 21.51
N ARG A 132 -3.89 -14.79 21.89
CA ARG A 132 -5.20 -14.16 22.11
C ARG A 132 -6.00 -13.85 20.85
N VAL A 133 -5.37 -13.96 19.66
CA VAL A 133 -5.98 -13.69 18.35
C VAL A 133 -6.02 -14.99 17.54
N MET A 134 -7.20 -15.36 17.07
CA MET A 134 -7.36 -16.49 16.15
C MET A 134 -7.25 -15.98 14.72
N LEU A 135 -6.38 -16.63 13.92
CA LEU A 135 -6.28 -16.37 12.48
C LEU A 135 -6.85 -17.56 11.73
N SER A 136 -7.78 -17.29 10.82
CA SER A 136 -8.38 -18.30 9.92
C SER A 136 -8.19 -17.87 8.47
N PHE A 137 -8.03 -18.87 7.60
CA PHE A 137 -8.00 -18.70 6.15
C PHE A 137 -9.01 -19.62 5.51
N VAL A 138 -9.83 -19.08 4.62
CA VAL A 138 -10.84 -19.79 3.86
C VAL A 138 -10.61 -19.52 2.38
N ALA A 139 -10.53 -20.59 1.60
CA ALA A 139 -10.37 -20.51 0.15
C ALA A 139 -11.30 -21.50 -0.54
N PRO A 140 -11.63 -21.30 -1.83
CA PRO A 140 -12.35 -22.27 -2.63
C PRO A 140 -11.58 -23.60 -2.75
N SER A 141 -12.28 -24.66 -3.09
CA SER A 141 -11.66 -25.99 -3.33
C SER A 141 -10.84 -26.08 -4.62
N PHE A 142 -10.83 -25.02 -5.42
CA PHE A 142 -10.07 -24.92 -6.67
C PHE A 142 -9.19 -23.67 -6.63
N SER A 143 -8.03 -23.75 -7.23
CA SER A 143 -7.08 -22.66 -7.38
C SER A 143 -7.11 -22.11 -8.81
N MET A 144 -6.81 -20.82 -8.95
CA MET A 144 -6.66 -20.15 -10.26
C MET A 144 -5.35 -19.37 -10.28
N ALA A 145 -4.68 -19.44 -11.42
CA ALA A 145 -3.56 -18.56 -11.73
C ALA A 145 -4.09 -17.12 -11.92
N VAL A 146 -3.51 -16.19 -11.21
CA VAL A 146 -3.86 -14.77 -11.25
C VAL A 146 -2.58 -13.95 -11.42
N PRO A 147 -2.56 -12.97 -12.34
CA PRO A 147 -1.40 -12.10 -12.51
C PRO A 147 -1.13 -11.30 -11.23
N HIS A 148 -0.10 -11.66 -10.48
CA HIS A 148 0.29 -10.92 -9.28
C HIS A 148 1.79 -11.02 -9.00
N ASN A 149 2.26 -10.20 -8.05
CA ASN A 149 3.60 -10.31 -7.48
C ASN A 149 3.49 -10.92 -6.08
N SER A 150 3.95 -12.15 -5.91
CA SER A 150 3.79 -12.91 -4.67
C SER A 150 4.39 -12.19 -3.46
N ILE A 151 5.56 -11.55 -3.60
CA ILE A 151 6.21 -10.81 -2.51
C ILE A 151 5.36 -9.60 -2.05
N LEU A 152 4.76 -8.88 -3.00
CA LEU A 152 3.92 -7.74 -2.68
C LEU A 152 2.60 -8.16 -2.05
N ILE A 153 1.98 -9.24 -2.52
CA ILE A 153 0.76 -9.80 -1.92
C ILE A 153 1.05 -10.27 -0.49
N GLN A 154 2.13 -11.02 -0.28
CA GLN A 154 2.54 -11.43 1.07
C GLN A 154 2.71 -10.22 2.00
N TRP A 155 3.34 -9.15 1.51
CA TRP A 155 3.50 -7.93 2.30
C TRP A 155 2.17 -7.24 2.63
N VAL A 156 1.24 -7.18 1.68
CA VAL A 156 -0.11 -6.64 1.91
C VAL A 156 -0.82 -7.43 3.01
N ILE A 157 -0.83 -8.76 2.92
CA ILE A 157 -1.47 -9.63 3.92
C ILE A 157 -0.81 -9.46 5.30
N GLU A 158 0.51 -9.46 5.37
CA GLU A 158 1.24 -9.22 6.63
C GLU A 158 0.83 -7.89 7.27
N ASN A 159 0.74 -6.81 6.49
CA ASN A 159 0.34 -5.49 6.99
C ASN A 159 -1.12 -5.47 7.47
N LEU A 160 -2.03 -6.09 6.71
CA LEU A 160 -3.45 -6.16 7.10
C LEU A 160 -3.61 -6.94 8.41
N VAL A 161 -3.01 -8.13 8.50
CA VAL A 161 -3.08 -8.95 9.71
C VAL A 161 -2.45 -8.23 10.91
N ARG A 162 -1.30 -7.58 10.74
CA ARG A 162 -0.67 -6.79 11.82
C ARG A 162 -1.55 -5.64 12.28
N ASN A 163 -2.16 -4.91 11.36
CA ASN A 163 -3.08 -3.83 11.69
C ASN A 163 -4.33 -4.36 12.43
N SER A 164 -4.83 -5.52 12.02
CA SER A 164 -5.95 -6.19 12.69
C SER A 164 -5.57 -6.62 14.12
N VAL A 165 -4.38 -7.20 14.33
CA VAL A 165 -3.87 -7.54 15.66
C VAL A 165 -3.78 -6.30 16.56
N ASP A 166 -3.32 -5.18 16.03
CA ASP A 166 -3.25 -3.90 16.75
C ASP A 166 -4.64 -3.32 17.07
N ALA A 167 -5.62 -3.55 16.20
CA ALA A 167 -7.00 -3.14 16.42
C ALA A 167 -7.75 -4.01 17.44
N ILE A 168 -7.34 -5.27 17.58
CA ILE A 168 -7.89 -6.24 18.54
C ILE A 168 -7.24 -6.02 19.91
N GLY A 169 -8.01 -5.51 20.88
CA GLY A 169 -7.48 -5.19 22.21
C GLY A 169 -7.12 -6.41 23.04
N ARG A 170 -8.13 -7.20 23.46
CA ARG A 170 -7.92 -8.34 24.38
C ARG A 170 -7.93 -9.68 23.68
N ARG A 171 -9.08 -10.10 23.14
CA ARG A 171 -9.26 -11.34 22.37
C ARG A 171 -10.07 -11.05 21.13
N GLY A 172 -9.81 -11.77 20.05
CA GLY A 172 -10.57 -11.63 18.82
C GLY A 172 -10.11 -12.58 17.73
N SER A 173 -10.66 -12.38 16.54
CA SER A 173 -10.35 -13.20 15.38
C SER A 173 -10.07 -12.32 14.16
N ILE A 174 -9.28 -12.88 13.28
CA ILE A 174 -8.98 -12.35 11.95
C ILE A 174 -9.35 -13.46 10.98
N ASN A 175 -10.18 -13.15 10.00
CA ASN A 175 -10.56 -14.08 8.95
C ASN A 175 -10.10 -13.53 7.60
N VAL A 176 -9.33 -14.32 6.86
CA VAL A 176 -8.90 -14.02 5.49
C VAL A 176 -9.63 -14.96 4.57
N GLU A 177 -10.39 -14.44 3.62
CA GLU A 177 -11.18 -15.21 2.68
C GLU A 177 -10.78 -14.90 1.25
N LEU A 178 -10.61 -15.94 0.43
CA LEU A 178 -10.36 -15.81 -0.99
C LEU A 178 -11.61 -16.21 -1.76
N HIS A 179 -12.06 -15.35 -2.65
CA HIS A 179 -13.20 -15.60 -3.54
C HIS A 179 -12.80 -15.35 -4.99
N TYR A 180 -13.27 -16.19 -5.88
CA TYR A 180 -13.11 -15.97 -7.33
C TYR A 180 -14.45 -15.59 -7.95
N THR A 181 -14.42 -14.55 -8.78
CA THR A 181 -15.47 -14.19 -9.72
C THR A 181 -14.96 -14.39 -11.14
N PRO A 182 -15.79 -14.34 -12.18
CA PRO A 182 -15.32 -14.54 -13.56
C PRO A 182 -14.17 -13.62 -13.99
N ASN A 183 -14.06 -12.44 -13.37
CA ASN A 183 -13.10 -11.41 -13.77
C ASN A 183 -12.14 -10.97 -12.66
N LEU A 184 -12.36 -11.40 -11.41
CA LEU A 184 -11.62 -10.90 -10.26
C LEU A 184 -11.34 -12.03 -9.25
N ALA A 185 -10.16 -12.00 -8.67
CA ALA A 185 -9.88 -12.66 -7.41
C ALA A 185 -10.00 -11.60 -6.29
N ILE A 186 -10.81 -11.89 -5.28
CA ILE A 186 -11.11 -10.99 -4.16
C ILE A 186 -10.54 -11.63 -2.90
N VAL A 187 -9.75 -10.86 -2.16
CA VAL A 187 -9.24 -11.28 -0.85
C VAL A 187 -9.83 -10.36 0.21
N ASP A 188 -10.71 -10.91 1.03
CA ASP A 188 -11.32 -10.20 2.15
C ASP A 188 -10.57 -10.49 3.44
N CYS A 189 -10.23 -9.44 4.19
CA CYS A 189 -9.60 -9.54 5.50
C CYS A 189 -10.51 -8.87 6.53
N THR A 190 -11.13 -9.66 7.39
CA THR A 190 -12.08 -9.19 8.40
C THR A 190 -11.51 -9.40 9.79
N ASP A 191 -11.62 -8.40 10.67
CA ASP A 191 -11.21 -8.49 12.06
C ASP A 191 -12.34 -8.08 13.02
N THR A 192 -12.22 -8.53 14.27
CA THR A 192 -13.14 -8.19 15.35
C THR A 192 -12.64 -7.04 16.22
N GLY A 193 -11.74 -6.21 15.69
CA GLY A 193 -11.16 -5.08 16.40
C GLY A 193 -12.10 -3.89 16.53
N LYS A 194 -11.55 -2.77 17.03
CA LYS A 194 -12.32 -1.53 17.28
C LYS A 194 -12.87 -0.84 16.02
N GLY A 195 -12.49 -1.30 14.85
CA GLY A 195 -12.87 -0.72 13.57
C GLY A 195 -12.31 0.69 13.33
N MET A 196 -12.76 1.30 12.24
CA MET A 196 -12.33 2.64 11.81
C MET A 196 -13.52 3.58 11.62
N GLY A 197 -13.45 4.78 12.23
CA GLY A 197 -14.42 5.84 12.00
C GLY A 197 -14.38 6.35 10.54
N LYS A 198 -15.44 7.04 10.11
CA LYS A 198 -15.57 7.55 8.73
C LYS A 198 -14.38 8.39 8.25
N ARG A 199 -13.81 9.23 9.13
CA ARG A 199 -12.65 10.08 8.83
C ARG A 199 -11.39 9.24 8.60
N THR A 200 -11.09 8.30 9.51
CA THR A 200 -9.94 7.39 9.42
C THR A 200 -10.01 6.55 8.15
N ARG A 201 -11.18 5.97 7.84
CA ARG A 201 -11.39 5.15 6.65
C ARG A 201 -11.12 5.89 5.34
N ARG A 202 -11.36 7.22 5.29
CA ARG A 202 -11.04 8.05 4.09
C ARG A 202 -9.56 8.37 3.98
N MET A 203 -8.83 8.32 5.08
CA MET A 203 -7.43 8.77 5.14
C MET A 203 -6.42 7.62 5.25
N VAL A 204 -6.86 6.41 5.60
CA VAL A 204 -5.97 5.27 5.93
C VAL A 204 -5.02 4.88 4.78
N PHE A 205 -5.39 5.17 3.54
CA PHE A 205 -4.54 4.92 2.36
C PHE A 205 -3.69 6.12 1.94
N ASN A 206 -3.79 7.26 2.64
CA ASN A 206 -2.95 8.40 2.32
C ASN A 206 -1.52 8.16 2.81
N PRO A 207 -0.50 8.48 2.01
CA PRO A 207 0.90 8.35 2.42
C PRO A 207 1.17 9.10 3.73
N GLY A 208 1.88 8.46 4.66
CA GLY A 208 2.25 9.04 5.96
C GLY A 208 1.11 9.11 6.99
N TYR A 209 -0.09 8.62 6.69
CA TYR A 209 -1.14 8.57 7.68
C TYR A 209 -0.91 7.42 8.68
N SER A 210 -0.91 7.75 9.96
CA SER A 210 -0.85 6.79 11.07
C SER A 210 -1.78 7.24 12.19
N THR A 211 -2.37 6.30 12.89
CA THR A 211 -3.17 6.53 14.11
C THR A 211 -2.41 6.13 15.38
N LYS A 212 -1.12 5.79 15.22
CA LYS A 212 -0.19 5.46 16.32
C LYS A 212 0.58 6.68 16.75
#